data_d2300bbab322005d7dfeb511714810d9
#
_entry.id   d2300bbab322005d7dfeb511714810d9
#
_cell.length_a   1.000
_cell.length_b   1.000
_cell.length_c   1.000
_cell.angle_alpha   90.00
_cell.angle_beta   90.00
_cell.angle_gamma   90.00
#
_symmetry.space_group_name_H-M   'P 1'
#
loop_
_entity.id
_entity.type
_entity.pdbx_description
1 polymer ?
#
loop_
_entity_poly.entity_id
_entity_poly.type
_entity_poly.pdbx_seq_one_letter_code
_entity_poly.pdbx_strand_id
1 'polypeptide(L)'
;MSKRMFIMAGCVLLLVAALALGKFLQIRSMIANAPKPSPQTVTAVKAEMLEWQPQLVSVGTMAPVRGVDLSSEIAGLVRQVRFKSGEDVKAAQVLIELNADSDIAQLHALQAAAQLSATVLARDRAQLAAQAISQAQVDNDAADLKSRKALVAQQAALVEKKTIRAPFSGKLGITGVNPGQYVNPGDKLVTLQTIDPIYIDFFLPQQQVAGLSVGQKLMLANDAFPGVAFPGRVTAINPKVDAATRNVQVEATVANARRQLLPGMFANVSLDLGAKKRYLTLPQTAITYNPYGSTVFVLAPAEGKNAPKNDHPQLLARQVFVTTGATRGDQVAILKGLSEGQLIVTSGQLKLKNGSPVVVDNTVQPANNPNPTPQEH
;
A
#
# COMPACT_ATOMS: atom_id res chain seq x y z
N MET A 1 86.24 -49.23 -10.57
CA MET A 1 84.83 -49.19 -10.87
C MET A 1 84.23 -47.74 -10.87
N SER A 2 84.91 -46.74 -10.31
CA SER A 2 84.39 -45.38 -10.11
C SER A 2 84.30 -44.52 -11.41
N LYS A 3 85.24 -44.62 -12.34
CA LYS A 3 85.18 -43.74 -13.56
C LYS A 3 84.02 -44.03 -14.49
N ARG A 4 83.64 -45.30 -14.64
CA ARG A 4 82.46 -45.70 -15.50
C ARG A 4 81.14 -45.24 -14.86
N MET A 5 81.00 -45.16 -13.55
CA MET A 5 79.79 -44.72 -12.84
C MET A 5 79.61 -43.18 -12.99
N PHE A 6 80.76 -42.41 -12.91
CA PHE A 6 80.66 -40.95 -13.18
C PHE A 6 80.31 -40.62 -14.61
N ILE A 7 80.75 -41.37 -15.61
CA ILE A 7 80.39 -41.19 -17.01
C ILE A 7 78.90 -41.48 -17.20
N MET A 8 78.43 -42.57 -16.58
CA MET A 8 76.97 -42.93 -16.70
C MET A 8 76.10 -41.91 -16.01
N ALA A 9 76.45 -41.41 -14.83
CA ALA A 9 75.70 -40.32 -14.15
C ALA A 9 75.71 -39.02 -14.96
N GLY A 10 76.87 -38.66 -15.60
CA GLY A 10 76.94 -37.51 -16.49
C GLY A 10 76.04 -37.60 -17.74
N CYS A 11 76.00 -38.81 -18.36
CA CYS A 11 75.08 -39.05 -19.51
C CYS A 11 73.60 -38.96 -19.12
N VAL A 12 73.23 -39.47 -17.93
CA VAL A 12 71.85 -39.37 -17.42
C VAL A 12 71.52 -37.90 -17.12
N LEU A 13 72.43 -37.16 -16.51
CA LEU A 13 72.23 -35.71 -16.24
C LEU A 13 72.06 -34.92 -17.54
N LEU A 14 72.89 -35.19 -18.55
CA LEU A 14 72.78 -34.55 -19.87
C LEU A 14 71.44 -34.91 -20.58
N LEU A 15 71.02 -36.15 -20.48
CA LEU A 15 69.71 -36.55 -21.05
C LEU A 15 68.57 -35.88 -20.35
N VAL A 16 68.56 -35.77 -19.02
CA VAL A 16 67.54 -35.04 -18.23
C VAL A 16 67.57 -33.56 -18.57
N ALA A 17 68.71 -32.93 -18.71
CA ALA A 17 68.88 -31.54 -19.07
C ALA A 17 68.34 -31.29 -20.52
N ALA A 18 68.63 -32.18 -21.47
CA ALA A 18 68.11 -32.07 -22.84
C ALA A 18 66.59 -32.22 -22.91
N LEU A 19 66.01 -33.16 -22.14
CA LEU A 19 64.57 -33.34 -22.03
C LEU A 19 63.90 -32.12 -21.35
N ALA A 20 64.47 -31.60 -20.31
CA ALA A 20 64.01 -30.40 -19.62
C ALA A 20 64.04 -29.16 -20.55
N LEU A 21 65.11 -28.98 -21.31
CA LEU A 21 65.24 -27.91 -22.29
C LEU A 21 64.22 -28.07 -23.43
N GLY A 22 64.04 -29.27 -23.96
CA GLY A 22 63.02 -29.59 -24.95
C GLY A 22 61.60 -29.28 -24.48
N LYS A 23 61.28 -29.69 -23.25
CA LYS A 23 59.98 -29.37 -22.60
C LYS A 23 59.81 -27.86 -22.41
N PHE A 24 60.86 -27.18 -21.95
CA PHE A 24 60.83 -25.73 -21.76
C PHE A 24 60.57 -24.97 -23.08
N LEU A 25 61.25 -25.37 -24.17
CA LEU A 25 61.06 -24.79 -25.51
C LEU A 25 59.66 -25.11 -26.06
N GLN A 26 59.17 -26.34 -25.83
CA GLN A 26 57.80 -26.73 -26.19
C GLN A 26 56.74 -25.93 -25.45
N ILE A 27 56.87 -25.76 -24.14
CA ILE A 27 55.96 -24.94 -23.33
C ILE A 27 56.00 -23.48 -23.80
N ARG A 28 57.21 -22.94 -24.06
CA ARG A 28 57.38 -21.57 -24.55
C ARG A 28 56.74 -21.34 -25.94
N SER A 29 56.86 -22.34 -26.85
CA SER A 29 56.19 -22.29 -28.14
C SER A 29 54.67 -22.44 -28.04
N MET A 30 54.15 -23.28 -27.13
CA MET A 30 52.72 -23.40 -26.85
C MET A 30 52.14 -22.10 -26.29
N ILE A 31 52.86 -21.41 -25.39
CA ILE A 31 52.44 -20.13 -24.85
C ILE A 31 52.46 -19.03 -25.94
N ALA A 32 53.53 -19.04 -26.78
CA ALA A 32 53.66 -18.04 -27.85
C ALA A 32 52.60 -18.20 -28.95
N ASN A 33 52.18 -19.45 -29.23
CA ASN A 33 51.20 -19.78 -30.27
C ASN A 33 49.78 -19.99 -29.69
N ALA A 34 49.55 -19.70 -28.38
CA ALA A 34 48.23 -19.77 -27.81
C ALA A 34 47.26 -18.83 -28.60
N PRO A 35 46.13 -19.33 -29.05
CA PRO A 35 45.18 -18.48 -29.81
C PRO A 35 44.74 -17.31 -28.91
N LYS A 36 44.97 -16.10 -29.39
CA LYS A 36 44.51 -14.90 -28.69
C LYS A 36 42.99 -14.99 -28.59
N PRO A 37 42.41 -14.74 -27.39
CA PRO A 37 40.97 -14.81 -27.22
C PRO A 37 40.30 -13.84 -28.22
N SER A 38 39.37 -14.36 -29.02
CA SER A 38 38.58 -13.53 -29.94
C SER A 38 37.75 -12.52 -29.17
N PRO A 39 37.65 -11.27 -29.61
CA PRO A 39 36.81 -10.28 -28.98
C PRO A 39 35.36 -10.74 -28.88
N GLN A 40 34.76 -10.61 -27.73
CA GLN A 40 33.33 -10.97 -27.52
C GLN A 40 32.47 -9.74 -27.80
N THR A 41 31.41 -9.92 -28.58
CA THR A 41 30.42 -8.86 -28.84
C THR A 41 29.49 -8.73 -27.62
N VAL A 42 29.34 -7.52 -27.12
CA VAL A 42 28.53 -7.17 -25.95
C VAL A 42 27.79 -5.87 -26.20
N THR A 43 26.66 -5.68 -25.52
CA THR A 43 26.02 -4.36 -25.43
C THR A 43 26.52 -3.66 -24.17
N ALA A 44 26.63 -2.35 -24.22
CA ALA A 44 27.10 -1.57 -23.07
C ALA A 44 26.37 -0.22 -22.97
N VAL A 45 26.18 0.24 -21.73
CA VAL A 45 25.57 1.53 -21.40
C VAL A 45 26.49 2.30 -20.45
N LYS A 46 26.44 3.62 -20.50
CA LYS A 46 27.12 4.47 -19.53
C LYS A 46 26.32 4.49 -18.22
N ALA A 47 27.01 4.37 -17.12
CA ALA A 47 26.41 4.55 -15.80
C ALA A 47 26.07 6.03 -15.60
N GLU A 48 24.79 6.35 -15.40
CA GLU A 48 24.27 7.71 -15.30
C GLU A 48 23.61 7.94 -13.96
N MET A 49 23.74 9.19 -13.45
CA MET A 49 23.03 9.61 -12.26
C MET A 49 21.61 10.03 -12.62
N LEU A 50 20.63 9.28 -12.16
CA LEU A 50 19.22 9.62 -12.32
C LEU A 50 18.63 10.05 -10.97
N GLU A 51 17.75 11.06 -11.04
CA GLU A 51 16.95 11.46 -9.90
C GLU A 51 15.72 10.58 -9.80
N TRP A 52 15.60 9.85 -8.73
CA TRP A 52 14.38 9.17 -8.40
C TRP A 52 14.01 9.33 -6.94
N GLN A 53 12.77 9.14 -6.65
CA GLN A 53 12.22 9.15 -5.31
C GLN A 53 11.90 7.69 -4.95
N PRO A 54 12.41 7.16 -3.84
CA PRO A 54 12.01 5.85 -3.37
C PRO A 54 10.50 5.80 -3.22
N GLN A 55 9.88 4.81 -3.82
CA GLN A 55 8.44 4.59 -3.73
C GLN A 55 8.16 3.38 -2.86
N LEU A 56 7.13 3.50 -2.07
CA LEU A 56 6.60 2.44 -1.26
C LEU A 56 5.27 2.02 -1.88
N VAL A 57 5.15 0.74 -2.22
CA VAL A 57 3.94 0.17 -2.81
C VAL A 57 3.31 -0.77 -1.80
N SER A 58 2.02 -0.65 -1.60
CA SER A 58 1.21 -1.55 -0.77
C SER A 58 -0.15 -1.76 -1.40
N VAL A 59 -0.86 -2.80 -0.96
CA VAL A 59 -2.26 -3.02 -1.33
C VAL A 59 -3.12 -2.58 -0.15
N GLY A 60 -4.16 -1.82 -0.44
CA GLY A 60 -5.11 -1.36 0.56
C GLY A 60 -6.55 -1.70 0.21
N THR A 61 -7.42 -1.63 1.21
CA THR A 61 -8.86 -1.85 1.08
C THR A 61 -9.60 -0.54 1.32
N MET A 62 -10.51 -0.21 0.43
CA MET A 62 -11.37 0.97 0.58
C MET A 62 -12.35 0.78 1.74
N ALA A 63 -12.46 1.81 2.57
CA ALA A 63 -13.40 1.87 3.69
C ALA A 63 -14.23 3.16 3.62
N PRO A 64 -15.49 3.14 4.04
CA PRO A 64 -16.29 4.37 4.11
C PRO A 64 -15.81 5.23 5.27
N VAL A 65 -15.83 6.55 5.15
CA VAL A 65 -15.54 7.48 6.26
C VAL A 65 -16.53 7.26 7.41
N ARG A 66 -17.79 7.00 7.08
CA ARG A 66 -18.84 6.57 8.00
C ARG A 66 -19.64 5.47 7.33
N GLY A 67 -19.77 4.34 7.98
CA GLY A 67 -20.55 3.21 7.51
C GLY A 67 -21.29 2.58 8.68
N VAL A 68 -22.59 2.37 8.53
CA VAL A 68 -23.43 1.71 9.54
C VAL A 68 -24.50 0.86 8.87
N ASP A 69 -24.77 -0.27 9.47
CA ASP A 69 -25.98 -1.04 9.19
C ASP A 69 -27.08 -0.53 10.12
N LEU A 70 -28.05 0.18 9.55
CA LEU A 70 -29.21 0.65 10.30
C LEU A 70 -30.06 -0.54 10.69
N SER A 71 -30.37 -0.66 11.98
CA SER A 71 -31.20 -1.71 12.56
C SER A 71 -32.34 -1.10 13.35
N SER A 72 -33.39 -1.88 13.60
CA SER A 72 -34.44 -1.48 14.51
C SER A 72 -34.00 -1.62 15.97
N GLU A 73 -34.31 -0.62 16.80
CA GLU A 73 -34.10 -0.71 18.27
C GLU A 73 -35.24 -1.43 18.98
N ILE A 74 -36.42 -1.45 18.34
CA ILE A 74 -37.63 -2.04 18.93
C ILE A 74 -38.38 -2.88 17.90
N ALA A 75 -39.15 -3.83 18.35
CA ALA A 75 -39.99 -4.65 17.49
C ALA A 75 -41.16 -3.86 16.92
N GLY A 76 -41.57 -4.21 15.67
CA GLY A 76 -42.74 -3.61 15.06
C GLY A 76 -43.00 -4.04 13.62
N LEU A 77 -44.18 -3.76 13.14
CA LEU A 77 -44.54 -3.96 11.74
C LEU A 77 -44.06 -2.75 10.92
N VAL A 78 -43.34 -2.99 9.83
CA VAL A 78 -42.97 -1.93 8.88
C VAL A 78 -44.22 -1.37 8.22
N ARG A 79 -44.53 -0.11 8.48
CA ARG A 79 -45.66 0.59 7.88
C ARG A 79 -45.31 1.12 6.50
N GLN A 80 -44.16 1.78 6.40
CA GLN A 80 -43.70 2.42 5.16
C GLN A 80 -42.19 2.49 5.08
N VAL A 81 -41.64 2.25 3.87
CA VAL A 81 -40.25 2.55 3.50
C VAL A 81 -40.27 3.81 2.64
N ARG A 82 -39.53 4.87 3.07
CA ARG A 82 -39.56 6.21 2.46
C ARG A 82 -38.36 6.54 1.60
N PHE A 83 -37.63 5.54 1.13
CA PHE A 83 -36.47 5.69 0.27
C PHE A 83 -36.45 4.61 -0.80
N LYS A 84 -35.63 4.81 -1.83
CA LYS A 84 -35.29 3.80 -2.83
C LYS A 84 -33.87 3.24 -2.56
N SER A 85 -33.65 1.96 -2.85
CA SER A 85 -32.34 1.34 -2.78
C SER A 85 -31.32 2.12 -3.62
N GLY A 86 -30.15 2.43 -3.06
CA GLY A 86 -29.11 3.22 -3.70
C GLY A 86 -29.33 4.74 -3.70
N GLU A 87 -30.38 5.24 -3.02
CA GLU A 87 -30.68 6.68 -2.93
C GLU A 87 -29.69 7.41 -1.99
N ASP A 88 -29.42 8.68 -2.30
CA ASP A 88 -28.69 9.57 -1.41
C ASP A 88 -29.64 10.23 -0.42
N VAL A 89 -29.30 10.18 0.86
CA VAL A 89 -30.10 10.72 1.94
C VAL A 89 -29.35 11.74 2.78
N LYS A 90 -30.12 12.65 3.40
CA LYS A 90 -29.59 13.64 4.33
C LYS A 90 -29.69 13.16 5.77
N ALA A 91 -28.84 13.69 6.65
CA ALA A 91 -28.96 13.46 8.08
C ALA A 91 -30.37 13.79 8.59
N ALA A 92 -30.88 13.01 9.54
CA ALA A 92 -32.23 13.08 10.12
C ALA A 92 -33.40 12.80 9.15
N GLN A 93 -33.15 12.49 7.87
CA GLN A 93 -34.20 12.07 6.94
C GLN A 93 -34.86 10.78 7.42
N VAL A 94 -36.19 10.73 7.41
CA VAL A 94 -37.00 9.54 7.75
C VAL A 94 -36.81 8.49 6.66
N LEU A 95 -36.41 7.29 7.06
CA LEU A 95 -36.13 6.17 6.16
C LEU A 95 -37.22 5.10 6.26
N ILE A 96 -37.58 4.70 7.47
CA ILE A 96 -38.57 3.64 7.71
C ILE A 96 -39.46 4.06 8.86
N GLU A 97 -40.74 3.83 8.72
CA GLU A 97 -41.74 4.01 9.76
C GLU A 97 -42.33 2.66 10.14
N LEU A 98 -42.28 2.34 11.41
CA LEU A 98 -42.96 1.21 12.00
C LEU A 98 -44.37 1.64 12.41
N ASN A 99 -45.27 0.68 12.52
CA ASN A 99 -46.61 0.97 13.05
C ASN A 99 -46.52 1.41 14.52
N ALA A 100 -46.95 2.61 14.81
CA ALA A 100 -46.94 3.26 16.11
C ALA A 100 -48.33 3.63 16.61
N ASP A 101 -49.39 3.19 15.93
CA ASP A 101 -50.77 3.66 16.21
C ASP A 101 -51.20 3.42 17.67
N SER A 102 -50.89 2.24 18.23
CA SER A 102 -51.15 1.93 19.64
C SER A 102 -50.30 2.74 20.61
N ASP A 103 -48.98 2.95 20.24
CA ASP A 103 -48.05 3.70 21.08
C ASP A 103 -48.40 5.20 21.13
N ILE A 104 -48.90 5.74 20.02
CA ILE A 104 -49.38 7.13 19.90
C ILE A 104 -50.69 7.30 20.72
N ALA A 105 -51.61 6.35 20.64
CA ALA A 105 -52.84 6.39 21.45
C ALA A 105 -52.52 6.36 22.94
N GLN A 106 -51.57 5.52 23.35
CA GLN A 106 -51.08 5.47 24.74
C GLN A 106 -50.40 6.79 25.16
N LEU A 107 -49.61 7.40 24.28
CA LEU A 107 -48.98 8.69 24.54
C LEU A 107 -50.02 9.78 24.79
N HIS A 108 -51.07 9.84 23.97
CA HIS A 108 -52.17 10.79 24.16
C HIS A 108 -52.92 10.57 25.49
N ALA A 109 -53.16 9.32 25.89
CA ALA A 109 -53.78 9.01 27.21
C ALA A 109 -52.92 9.49 28.37
N LEU A 110 -51.61 9.25 28.32
CA LEU A 110 -50.64 9.74 29.34
C LEU A 110 -50.55 11.26 29.36
N GLN A 111 -50.59 11.91 28.22
CA GLN A 111 -50.60 13.36 28.14
C GLN A 111 -51.86 13.94 28.77
N ALA A 112 -53.04 13.36 28.52
CA ALA A 112 -54.30 13.79 29.15
C ALA A 112 -54.26 13.64 30.68
N ALA A 113 -53.68 12.52 31.20
CA ALA A 113 -53.49 12.30 32.63
C ALA A 113 -52.54 13.32 33.27
N ALA A 114 -51.41 13.65 32.58
CA ALA A 114 -50.46 14.67 33.06
C ALA A 114 -51.09 16.08 33.05
N GLN A 115 -51.94 16.38 32.04
CA GLN A 115 -52.68 17.63 31.96
C GLN A 115 -53.70 17.77 33.09
N LEU A 116 -54.40 16.69 33.45
CA LEU A 116 -55.31 16.68 34.62
C LEU A 116 -54.53 16.99 35.91
N SER A 117 -53.42 16.28 36.16
CA SER A 117 -52.57 16.55 37.34
C SER A 117 -52.05 17.98 37.36
N ALA A 118 -51.69 18.57 36.23
CA ALA A 118 -51.28 19.97 36.14
C ALA A 118 -52.40 20.94 36.55
N THR A 119 -53.63 20.63 36.13
CA THR A 119 -54.82 21.42 36.47
C THR A 119 -55.12 21.32 37.97
N VAL A 120 -55.04 20.09 38.57
CA VAL A 120 -55.21 19.86 39.99
C VAL A 120 -54.19 20.65 40.78
N LEU A 121 -52.90 20.52 40.45
CA LEU A 121 -51.83 21.25 41.14
C LEU A 121 -52.00 22.78 41.04
N ALA A 122 -52.42 23.31 39.90
CA ALA A 122 -52.71 24.74 39.74
C ALA A 122 -53.83 25.23 40.63
N ARG A 123 -54.92 24.46 40.72
CA ARG A 123 -56.04 24.72 41.63
C ARG A 123 -55.60 24.67 43.09
N ASP A 124 -54.88 23.65 43.49
CA ASP A 124 -54.46 23.40 44.87
C ASP A 124 -53.41 24.42 45.33
N ARG A 125 -52.59 24.92 44.44
CA ARG A 125 -51.71 26.09 44.70
C ARG A 125 -52.50 27.36 44.99
N ALA A 126 -53.61 27.61 44.32
CA ALA A 126 -54.48 28.74 44.57
C ALA A 126 -55.20 28.57 45.92
N GLN A 127 -55.63 27.36 46.32
CA GLN A 127 -56.22 27.03 47.60
C GLN A 127 -55.20 27.17 48.76
N LEU A 128 -53.96 26.78 48.54
CA LEU A 128 -52.87 27.01 49.53
C LEU A 128 -52.66 28.49 49.79
N ALA A 129 -52.65 29.31 48.74
CA ALA A 129 -52.55 30.77 48.88
C ALA A 129 -53.72 31.36 49.69
N ALA A 130 -54.89 30.75 49.63
CA ALA A 130 -56.04 31.05 50.43
C ALA A 130 -56.04 30.34 51.81
N GLN A 131 -54.96 29.66 52.21
CA GLN A 131 -54.81 28.88 53.42
C GLN A 131 -55.90 27.75 53.61
N ALA A 132 -56.45 27.26 52.50
CA ALA A 132 -57.54 26.25 52.53
C ALA A 132 -57.00 24.82 52.53
N ILE A 133 -55.73 24.57 52.21
CA ILE A 133 -55.09 23.25 52.20
C ILE A 133 -53.67 23.33 52.79
N SER A 134 -53.05 22.18 53.06
CA SER A 134 -51.70 22.07 53.57
C SER A 134 -50.61 22.13 52.45
N GLN A 135 -49.42 22.60 52.78
CA GLN A 135 -48.27 22.54 51.92
C GLN A 135 -47.99 21.11 51.43
N ALA A 136 -48.13 20.13 52.34
CA ALA A 136 -47.92 18.70 52.05
C ALA A 136 -48.81 18.18 50.90
N GLN A 137 -50.06 18.68 50.81
CA GLN A 137 -50.95 18.34 49.68
C GLN A 137 -50.40 18.85 48.38
N VAL A 138 -50.00 20.12 48.30
CA VAL A 138 -49.43 20.72 47.08
C VAL A 138 -48.12 20.01 46.67
N ASP A 139 -47.31 19.62 47.66
CA ASP A 139 -46.06 18.88 47.40
C ASP A 139 -46.37 17.49 46.81
N ASN A 140 -47.40 16.78 47.31
CA ASN A 140 -47.87 15.52 46.77
C ASN A 140 -48.38 15.67 45.30
N ASP A 141 -49.18 16.72 45.01
CA ASP A 141 -49.71 16.95 43.68
C ASP A 141 -48.58 17.35 42.72
N ALA A 142 -47.57 18.07 43.20
CA ALA A 142 -46.39 18.41 42.42
C ALA A 142 -45.56 17.14 42.11
N ALA A 143 -45.43 16.22 43.04
CA ALA A 143 -44.78 14.92 42.85
C ALA A 143 -45.57 14.04 41.87
N ASP A 144 -46.92 13.98 41.94
CA ASP A 144 -47.73 13.24 40.98
C ASP A 144 -47.57 13.80 39.54
N LEU A 145 -47.66 15.13 39.40
CA LEU A 145 -47.45 15.75 38.08
C LEU A 145 -46.06 15.41 37.51
N LYS A 146 -45.02 15.46 38.34
CA LYS A 146 -43.64 15.10 37.93
C LYS A 146 -43.59 13.65 37.46
N SER A 147 -44.23 12.72 38.18
CA SER A 147 -44.29 11.31 37.83
C SER A 147 -45.02 11.10 36.47
N ARG A 148 -46.18 11.73 36.29
CA ARG A 148 -46.95 11.61 35.02
C ARG A 148 -46.19 12.21 33.84
N LYS A 149 -45.49 13.32 34.02
CA LYS A 149 -44.63 13.89 32.98
C LYS A 149 -43.50 12.95 32.60
N ALA A 150 -42.91 12.19 33.56
CA ALA A 150 -41.90 11.21 33.29
C ALA A 150 -42.46 10.03 32.44
N LEU A 151 -43.70 9.57 32.72
CA LEU A 151 -44.37 8.54 31.91
C LEU A 151 -44.65 9.02 30.49
N VAL A 152 -45.09 10.29 30.31
CA VAL A 152 -45.22 10.90 28.98
C VAL A 152 -43.92 10.89 28.22
N ALA A 153 -42.82 11.32 28.84
CA ALA A 153 -41.49 11.33 28.22
C ALA A 153 -41.04 9.92 27.84
N GLN A 154 -41.26 8.93 28.66
CA GLN A 154 -40.96 7.51 28.39
C GLN A 154 -41.70 7.03 27.11
N GLN A 155 -43.02 7.26 27.06
CA GLN A 155 -43.86 6.82 25.94
C GLN A 155 -43.50 7.59 24.66
N ALA A 156 -43.18 8.89 24.74
CA ALA A 156 -42.76 9.68 23.62
C ALA A 156 -41.44 9.14 23.02
N ALA A 157 -40.50 8.72 23.84
CA ALA A 157 -39.28 8.09 23.40
C ALA A 157 -39.52 6.74 22.68
N LEU A 158 -40.52 5.94 23.13
CA LEU A 158 -40.92 4.71 22.41
C LEU A 158 -41.50 5.02 21.06
N VAL A 159 -42.38 6.03 20.95
CA VAL A 159 -42.94 6.49 19.67
C VAL A 159 -41.85 6.99 18.72
N GLU A 160 -40.88 7.75 19.22
CA GLU A 160 -39.78 8.25 18.41
C GLU A 160 -38.93 7.09 17.81
N LYS A 161 -38.69 6.03 18.60
CA LYS A 161 -38.00 4.82 18.13
C LYS A 161 -38.72 4.06 17.02
N LYS A 162 -40.02 4.29 16.83
CA LYS A 162 -40.76 3.72 15.69
C LYS A 162 -40.41 4.39 14.36
N THR A 163 -39.68 5.49 14.37
CA THR A 163 -39.27 6.22 13.17
C THR A 163 -37.78 6.12 13.03
N ILE A 164 -37.32 5.31 12.08
CA ILE A 164 -35.90 5.13 11.78
C ILE A 164 -35.44 6.24 10.86
N ARG A 165 -34.41 6.99 11.31
CA ARG A 165 -33.81 8.12 10.58
C ARG A 165 -32.36 7.86 10.21
N ALA A 166 -31.88 8.55 9.17
CA ALA A 166 -30.47 8.55 8.80
C ALA A 166 -29.62 9.30 9.86
N PRO A 167 -28.63 8.67 10.50
CA PRO A 167 -27.78 9.34 11.49
C PRO A 167 -26.81 10.35 10.87
N PHE A 168 -26.50 10.22 9.59
CA PHE A 168 -25.65 11.11 8.81
C PHE A 168 -26.08 11.09 7.33
N SER A 169 -25.62 12.06 6.55
CA SER A 169 -25.85 12.09 5.10
C SER A 169 -24.94 11.09 4.40
N GLY A 170 -25.49 10.32 3.45
CA GLY A 170 -24.75 9.30 2.73
C GLY A 170 -25.60 8.58 1.70
N LYS A 171 -25.06 7.52 1.15
CA LYS A 171 -25.73 6.65 0.18
C LYS A 171 -26.25 5.40 0.87
N LEU A 172 -27.52 5.10 0.62
CA LEU A 172 -28.15 3.87 1.10
C LEU A 172 -27.76 2.67 0.22
N GLY A 173 -27.63 1.53 0.84
CA GLY A 173 -27.52 0.25 0.17
C GLY A 173 -28.86 -0.28 -0.34
N ILE A 174 -28.93 -1.59 -0.53
CA ILE A 174 -30.18 -2.29 -0.89
C ILE A 174 -30.99 -2.47 0.39
N THR A 175 -32.29 -2.15 0.31
CA THR A 175 -33.20 -2.36 1.43
C THR A 175 -33.35 -3.85 1.74
N GLY A 176 -33.28 -4.19 3.03
CA GLY A 176 -33.49 -5.56 3.53
C GLY A 176 -34.93 -5.85 3.99
N VAL A 177 -35.81 -4.85 3.95
CA VAL A 177 -37.17 -4.98 4.51
C VAL A 177 -38.24 -4.41 3.59
N ASN A 178 -39.47 -4.94 3.75
CA ASN A 178 -40.61 -4.56 2.96
C ASN A 178 -41.76 -4.02 3.84
N PRO A 179 -42.63 -3.14 3.34
CA PRO A 179 -43.87 -2.78 4.02
C PRO A 179 -44.70 -4.02 4.34
N GLY A 180 -45.26 -4.10 5.55
CA GLY A 180 -45.96 -5.26 6.06
C GLY A 180 -45.09 -6.34 6.70
N GLN A 181 -43.78 -6.22 6.66
CA GLN A 181 -42.85 -7.14 7.33
C GLN A 181 -42.73 -6.78 8.83
N TYR A 182 -42.70 -7.79 9.67
CA TYR A 182 -42.40 -7.62 11.10
C TYR A 182 -40.88 -7.66 11.32
N VAL A 183 -40.35 -6.72 12.09
CA VAL A 183 -38.92 -6.62 12.43
C VAL A 183 -38.74 -6.68 13.93
N ASN A 184 -37.59 -7.25 14.35
CA ASN A 184 -37.16 -7.35 15.74
C ASN A 184 -36.00 -6.41 16.03
N PRO A 185 -35.69 -6.13 17.30
CA PRO A 185 -34.47 -5.39 17.67
C PRO A 185 -33.23 -6.07 17.12
N GLY A 186 -32.38 -5.29 16.45
CA GLY A 186 -31.16 -5.77 15.84
C GLY A 186 -31.28 -6.22 14.38
N ASP A 187 -32.50 -6.41 13.85
CA ASP A 187 -32.67 -6.77 12.45
C ASP A 187 -32.12 -5.65 11.53
N LYS A 188 -31.27 -6.02 10.60
CA LYS A 188 -30.68 -5.11 9.62
C LYS A 188 -31.74 -4.65 8.62
N LEU A 189 -31.90 -3.34 8.50
CA LEU A 189 -32.88 -2.71 7.63
C LEU A 189 -32.26 -2.25 6.31
N VAL A 190 -31.19 -1.49 6.39
CA VAL A 190 -30.44 -0.96 5.25
C VAL A 190 -29.05 -0.51 5.71
N THR A 191 -28.07 -0.58 4.81
CA THR A 191 -26.72 -0.01 5.03
C THR A 191 -26.71 1.46 4.62
N LEU A 192 -26.08 2.32 5.42
CA LEU A 192 -25.83 3.72 5.08
C LEU A 192 -24.33 3.98 5.11
N GLN A 193 -23.78 4.53 4.02
CA GLN A 193 -22.34 4.77 3.88
C GLN A 193 -22.04 6.15 3.29
N THR A 194 -21.00 6.80 3.81
CA THR A 194 -20.41 7.97 3.18
C THR A 194 -19.33 7.51 2.22
N ILE A 195 -19.51 7.77 0.92
CA ILE A 195 -18.61 7.32 -0.15
C ILE A 195 -17.73 8.43 -0.74
N ASP A 196 -17.93 9.68 -0.36
CA ASP A 196 -17.10 10.81 -0.73
C ASP A 196 -16.96 11.75 0.48
N PRO A 197 -15.73 11.96 0.97
CA PRO A 197 -14.52 11.22 0.63
C PRO A 197 -14.57 9.75 1.03
N ILE A 198 -13.58 8.95 0.59
CA ILE A 198 -13.44 7.54 0.97
C ILE A 198 -12.08 7.32 1.62
N TYR A 199 -11.99 6.39 2.57
CA TYR A 199 -10.73 5.95 3.17
C TYR A 199 -10.15 4.78 2.41
N ILE A 200 -8.83 4.64 2.51
CA ILE A 200 -8.12 3.42 2.17
C ILE A 200 -7.24 3.02 3.35
N ASP A 201 -7.43 1.79 3.80
CA ASP A 201 -6.63 1.14 4.83
C ASP A 201 -5.60 0.24 4.17
N PHE A 202 -4.34 0.42 4.49
CA PHE A 202 -3.25 -0.41 3.99
C PHE A 202 -2.21 -0.67 5.07
N PHE A 203 -1.39 -1.69 4.87
CA PHE A 203 -0.42 -2.14 5.86
C PHE A 203 1.00 -1.96 5.35
N LEU A 204 1.89 -1.50 6.21
CA LEU A 204 3.30 -1.29 5.92
C LEU A 204 4.18 -1.99 6.94
N PRO A 205 5.28 -2.63 6.51
CA PRO A 205 6.28 -3.17 7.43
C PRO A 205 6.84 -2.07 8.35
N GLN A 206 7.03 -2.38 9.63
CA GLN A 206 7.53 -1.42 10.62
C GLN A 206 8.84 -0.71 10.20
N GLN A 207 9.69 -1.38 9.43
CA GLN A 207 10.94 -0.81 8.93
C GLN A 207 10.75 0.37 7.97
N GLN A 208 9.59 0.45 7.32
CA GLN A 208 9.27 1.47 6.31
C GLN A 208 8.49 2.66 6.89
N VAL A 209 8.03 2.55 8.13
CA VAL A 209 7.21 3.58 8.80
C VAL A 209 8.02 4.82 9.17
N ALA A 210 9.34 4.69 9.41
CA ALA A 210 10.20 5.80 9.85
C ALA A 210 10.23 6.99 8.86
N GLY A 211 9.91 6.77 7.59
CA GLY A 211 9.82 7.82 6.56
C GLY A 211 8.40 8.32 6.27
N LEU A 212 7.40 7.83 7.01
CA LEU A 212 6.01 8.16 6.77
C LEU A 212 5.53 9.29 7.67
N SER A 213 4.71 10.19 7.13
CA SER A 213 4.14 11.32 7.85
C SER A 213 2.66 11.51 7.50
N VAL A 214 1.87 11.93 8.49
CA VAL A 214 0.49 12.37 8.25
C VAL A 214 0.50 13.57 7.29
N GLY A 215 -0.43 13.60 6.34
CA GLY A 215 -0.49 14.59 5.27
C GLY A 215 0.33 14.26 4.02
N GLN A 216 1.14 13.21 4.05
CA GLN A 216 1.93 12.75 2.90
C GLN A 216 1.00 12.36 1.74
N LYS A 217 1.40 12.77 0.53
CA LYS A 217 0.65 12.46 -0.69
C LYS A 217 0.88 11.00 -1.08
N LEU A 218 -0.15 10.41 -1.61
CA LEU A 218 -0.12 9.08 -2.21
C LEU A 218 -0.97 9.05 -3.47
N MET A 219 -0.72 8.06 -4.30
CA MET A 219 -1.50 7.78 -5.50
C MET A 219 -2.08 6.37 -5.38
N LEU A 220 -3.34 6.23 -5.79
CA LEU A 220 -3.99 4.93 -5.87
C LEU A 220 -4.24 4.57 -7.31
N ALA A 221 -4.04 3.31 -7.62
CA ALA A 221 -4.46 2.68 -8.86
C ALA A 221 -5.40 1.51 -8.52
N ASN A 222 -6.53 1.44 -9.21
CA ASN A 222 -7.51 0.38 -9.04
C ASN A 222 -7.75 -0.31 -10.38
N ASP A 223 -7.78 -1.63 -10.38
CA ASP A 223 -7.89 -2.44 -11.60
C ASP A 223 -9.24 -2.29 -12.32
N ALA A 224 -10.29 -1.86 -11.58
CA ALA A 224 -11.58 -1.54 -12.20
C ALA A 224 -11.54 -0.26 -13.07
N PHE A 225 -10.51 0.58 -12.91
CA PHE A 225 -10.33 1.83 -13.65
C PHE A 225 -8.89 1.95 -14.17
N PRO A 226 -8.51 1.14 -15.18
CA PRO A 226 -7.14 1.11 -15.70
C PRO A 226 -6.71 2.49 -16.21
N GLY A 227 -5.49 2.91 -15.86
CA GLY A 227 -4.93 4.19 -16.27
C GLY A 227 -5.44 5.41 -15.49
N VAL A 228 -6.37 5.25 -14.55
CA VAL A 228 -6.85 6.33 -13.68
C VAL A 228 -6.13 6.26 -12.34
N ALA A 229 -5.44 7.34 -11.99
CA ALA A 229 -4.81 7.49 -10.68
C ALA A 229 -5.65 8.41 -9.78
N PHE A 230 -5.90 7.97 -8.56
CA PHE A 230 -6.68 8.72 -7.56
C PHE A 230 -5.70 9.30 -6.52
N PRO A 231 -5.60 10.63 -6.45
CA PRO A 231 -4.75 11.26 -5.44
C PRO A 231 -5.37 11.15 -4.05
N GLY A 232 -4.55 10.82 -3.07
CA GLY A 232 -4.92 10.76 -1.67
C GLY A 232 -3.86 11.36 -0.75
N ARG A 233 -4.18 11.37 0.55
CA ARG A 233 -3.27 11.81 1.61
C ARG A 233 -3.38 10.90 2.82
N VAL A 234 -2.25 10.57 3.42
CA VAL A 234 -2.21 9.87 4.70
C VAL A 234 -2.93 10.70 5.76
N THR A 235 -3.93 10.11 6.39
CA THR A 235 -4.77 10.74 7.41
C THR A 235 -4.35 10.31 8.81
N ALA A 236 -4.05 9.03 8.97
CA ALA A 236 -3.64 8.47 10.25
C ALA A 236 -2.65 7.32 10.08
N ILE A 237 -1.80 7.15 11.07
CA ILE A 237 -0.88 6.02 11.21
C ILE A 237 -1.19 5.41 12.55
N ASN A 238 -1.54 4.12 12.57
CA ASN A 238 -1.86 3.43 13.81
C ASN A 238 -0.60 3.40 14.70
N PRO A 239 -0.66 3.87 15.96
CA PRO A 239 0.48 3.84 16.87
C PRO A 239 0.84 2.42 17.33
N LYS A 240 0.01 1.43 17.01
CA LYS A 240 0.22 0.02 17.37
C LYS A 240 0.77 -0.76 16.18
N VAL A 241 1.88 -1.46 16.39
CA VAL A 241 2.39 -2.46 15.46
C VAL A 241 1.70 -3.79 15.74
N ASP A 242 1.20 -4.45 14.72
CA ASP A 242 0.68 -5.81 14.85
C ASP A 242 1.85 -6.78 15.13
N ALA A 243 1.79 -7.47 16.27
CA ALA A 243 2.88 -8.33 16.73
C ALA A 243 3.05 -9.60 15.88
N ALA A 244 2.00 -10.08 15.24
CA ALA A 244 2.02 -11.29 14.43
C ALA A 244 2.62 -11.04 13.04
N THR A 245 2.21 -9.94 12.41
CA THR A 245 2.63 -9.58 11.05
C THR A 245 3.76 -8.58 11.00
N ARG A 246 4.06 -7.88 12.11
CA ARG A 246 5.01 -6.76 12.22
C ARG A 246 4.69 -5.60 11.27
N ASN A 247 3.44 -5.45 10.94
CA ASN A 247 2.94 -4.37 10.10
C ASN A 247 2.26 -3.28 10.92
N VAL A 248 2.27 -2.08 10.39
CA VAL A 248 1.55 -0.91 10.89
C VAL A 248 0.42 -0.62 9.91
N GLN A 249 -0.80 -0.45 10.43
CA GLN A 249 -1.93 0.00 9.64
C GLN A 249 -1.84 1.50 9.40
N VAL A 250 -2.07 1.90 8.18
CA VAL A 250 -2.10 3.29 7.73
C VAL A 250 -3.43 3.55 7.04
N GLU A 251 -4.04 4.68 7.40
CA GLU A 251 -5.27 5.17 6.79
C GLU A 251 -4.96 6.40 5.93
N ALA A 252 -5.55 6.45 4.76
CA ALA A 252 -5.49 7.63 3.92
C ALA A 252 -6.86 8.03 3.39
N THR A 253 -7.05 9.34 3.18
CA THR A 253 -8.27 9.91 2.61
C THR A 253 -8.08 10.17 1.13
N VAL A 254 -9.07 9.79 0.34
CA VAL A 254 -9.14 9.94 -1.11
C VAL A 254 -10.41 10.66 -1.49
N ALA A 255 -10.31 11.69 -2.32
CA ALA A 255 -11.49 12.34 -2.88
C ALA A 255 -12.15 11.43 -3.91
N ASN A 256 -13.45 11.25 -3.81
CA ASN A 256 -14.25 10.35 -4.65
C ASN A 256 -15.48 11.05 -5.25
N ALA A 257 -15.31 12.29 -5.72
CA ALA A 257 -16.40 13.12 -6.22
C ALA A 257 -17.22 12.45 -7.36
N ARG A 258 -16.55 11.59 -8.15
CA ARG A 258 -17.23 10.80 -9.20
C ARG A 258 -17.86 9.52 -8.67
N ARG A 259 -17.69 9.19 -7.37
CA ARG A 259 -18.24 8.00 -6.71
C ARG A 259 -17.89 6.68 -7.40
N GLN A 260 -16.69 6.63 -8.02
CA GLN A 260 -16.19 5.45 -8.73
C GLN A 260 -15.62 4.41 -7.76
N LEU A 261 -15.02 4.87 -6.66
CA LEU A 261 -14.47 4.00 -5.64
C LEU A 261 -15.57 3.61 -4.65
N LEU A 262 -15.72 2.31 -4.41
CA LEU A 262 -16.71 1.77 -3.48
C LEU A 262 -16.02 1.12 -2.29
N PRO A 263 -16.59 1.21 -1.08
CA PRO A 263 -16.11 0.45 0.07
C PRO A 263 -16.00 -1.05 -0.22
N GLY A 264 -14.92 -1.67 0.23
CA GLY A 264 -14.60 -3.08 -0.05
C GLY A 264 -13.76 -3.31 -1.31
N MET A 265 -13.58 -2.31 -2.19
CA MET A 265 -12.63 -2.44 -3.31
C MET A 265 -11.19 -2.44 -2.82
N PHE A 266 -10.31 -3.15 -3.53
CA PHE A 266 -8.86 -3.10 -3.34
C PHE A 266 -8.23 -2.08 -4.27
N ALA A 267 -7.11 -1.50 -3.85
CA ALA A 267 -6.30 -0.64 -4.70
C ALA A 267 -4.82 -0.75 -4.35
N ASN A 268 -3.98 -0.57 -5.36
CA ASN A 268 -2.55 -0.40 -5.21
C ASN A 268 -2.26 1.02 -4.75
N VAL A 269 -1.61 1.15 -3.62
CA VAL A 269 -1.21 2.42 -3.00
C VAL A 269 0.26 2.65 -3.28
N SER A 270 0.60 3.78 -3.87
CA SER A 270 1.98 4.21 -4.10
C SER A 270 2.27 5.48 -3.30
N LEU A 271 3.24 5.43 -2.42
CA LEU A 271 3.72 6.56 -1.63
C LEU A 271 5.15 6.92 -2.01
N ASP A 272 5.40 8.19 -2.23
CA ASP A 272 6.75 8.70 -2.44
C ASP A 272 7.42 8.94 -1.09
N LEU A 273 8.54 8.26 -0.83
CA LEU A 273 9.28 8.38 0.43
C LEU A 273 10.40 9.42 0.32
N GLY A 274 10.37 10.40 1.22
CA GLY A 274 11.45 11.39 1.37
C GLY A 274 11.65 12.30 0.16
N ALA A 275 12.81 12.93 0.07
CA ALA A 275 13.19 13.78 -1.04
C ALA A 275 13.73 12.98 -2.22
N LYS A 276 13.60 13.52 -3.44
CA LYS A 276 14.29 12.99 -4.62
C LYS A 276 15.80 12.92 -4.33
N LYS A 277 16.41 11.79 -4.62
CA LYS A 277 17.85 11.56 -4.48
C LYS A 277 18.43 11.15 -5.82
N ARG A 278 19.67 11.56 -6.07
CA ARG A 278 20.41 11.11 -7.24
C ARG A 278 21.04 9.75 -6.95
N TYR A 279 20.73 8.78 -7.79
CA TYR A 279 21.29 7.44 -7.73
C TYR A 279 22.02 7.14 -9.02
N LEU A 280 23.17 6.50 -8.91
CA LEU A 280 23.82 5.88 -10.06
C LEU A 280 22.99 4.66 -10.46
N THR A 281 22.48 4.63 -11.68
CA THR A 281 21.52 3.60 -12.10
C THR A 281 22.06 2.77 -13.26
N LEU A 282 21.71 1.50 -13.25
CA LEU A 282 21.98 0.56 -14.33
C LEU A 282 20.73 -0.26 -14.65
N PRO A 283 20.60 -0.74 -15.89
CA PRO A 283 19.62 -1.78 -16.21
C PRO A 283 19.86 -3.02 -15.35
N GLN A 284 18.79 -3.65 -14.88
CA GLN A 284 18.87 -4.87 -14.05
C GLN A 284 19.63 -6.00 -14.75
N THR A 285 19.56 -6.05 -16.09
CA THR A 285 20.28 -6.99 -16.95
C THR A 285 21.82 -6.85 -16.87
N ALA A 286 22.34 -5.68 -16.48
CA ALA A 286 23.78 -5.47 -16.32
C ALA A 286 24.38 -6.16 -15.10
N ILE A 287 23.54 -6.57 -14.15
CA ILE A 287 23.99 -7.09 -12.85
C ILE A 287 23.96 -8.61 -12.86
N THR A 288 25.09 -9.21 -12.49
CA THR A 288 25.20 -10.64 -12.25
C THR A 288 25.15 -10.91 -10.76
N TYR A 289 24.11 -11.62 -10.31
CA TYR A 289 23.94 -12.01 -8.91
C TYR A 289 24.63 -13.33 -8.64
N ASN A 290 25.52 -13.33 -7.68
CA ASN A 290 26.28 -14.51 -7.23
C ASN A 290 26.09 -14.71 -5.72
N PRO A 291 26.30 -15.91 -5.18
CA PRO A 291 26.23 -16.15 -3.73
C PRO A 291 27.19 -15.26 -2.91
N TYR A 292 28.25 -14.77 -3.52
CA TYR A 292 29.27 -13.93 -2.87
C TYR A 292 29.03 -12.43 -3.06
N GLY A 293 27.97 -12.01 -3.81
CA GLY A 293 27.65 -10.62 -4.05
C GLY A 293 27.27 -10.31 -5.50
N SER A 294 26.86 -9.09 -5.74
CA SER A 294 26.49 -8.61 -7.07
C SER A 294 27.75 -8.11 -7.81
N THR A 295 27.86 -8.45 -9.08
CA THR A 295 28.99 -8.03 -9.92
C THR A 295 28.49 -7.46 -11.26
N VAL A 296 29.30 -6.57 -11.82
CA VAL A 296 29.12 -6.01 -13.16
C VAL A 296 30.43 -6.06 -13.93
N PHE A 297 30.34 -6.00 -15.25
CA PHE A 297 31.53 -5.86 -16.09
C PHE A 297 31.66 -4.41 -16.57
N VAL A 298 32.74 -3.76 -16.13
CA VAL A 298 33.15 -2.42 -16.54
C VAL A 298 34.07 -2.55 -17.74
N LEU A 299 33.86 -1.77 -18.77
CA LEU A 299 34.73 -1.71 -19.95
C LEU A 299 35.76 -0.59 -19.75
N ALA A 300 37.01 -0.96 -19.79
CA ALA A 300 38.15 -0.03 -19.73
C ALA A 300 39.08 -0.24 -20.92
N PRO A 301 39.75 0.81 -21.41
CA PRO A 301 40.79 0.67 -22.40
C PRO A 301 41.89 -0.25 -21.92
N ALA A 302 42.49 -1.05 -22.81
CA ALA A 302 43.64 -1.87 -22.47
C ALA A 302 44.83 -0.96 -22.08
N GLU A 303 45.22 -0.97 -20.82
CA GLU A 303 46.39 -0.25 -20.33
C GLU A 303 47.62 -1.17 -20.39
N GLY A 304 48.73 -0.70 -20.97
CA GLY A 304 50.04 -1.37 -20.90
C GLY A 304 50.81 -1.47 -22.22
N LYS A 305 52.06 -1.96 -22.17
CA LYS A 305 53.01 -2.11 -23.29
C LYS A 305 52.52 -3.01 -24.44
N ASN A 306 51.41 -3.72 -24.27
CA ASN A 306 50.78 -4.62 -25.25
C ASN A 306 49.49 -4.07 -25.86
N ALA A 307 49.17 -2.79 -25.66
CA ALA A 307 48.00 -2.17 -26.33
C ALA A 307 48.27 -2.15 -27.85
N PRO A 308 47.40 -2.73 -28.68
CA PRO A 308 47.57 -2.63 -30.15
C PRO A 308 47.50 -1.15 -30.55
N LYS A 309 48.46 -0.72 -31.36
CA LYS A 309 48.55 0.63 -31.94
C LYS A 309 47.51 0.81 -33.09
N ASN A 310 46.28 0.38 -32.88
CA ASN A 310 45.20 0.57 -33.88
C ASN A 310 44.39 1.79 -33.47
N ASP A 311 43.80 2.47 -34.44
CA ASP A 311 42.94 3.67 -34.26
C ASP A 311 41.73 3.48 -33.34
N HIS A 312 41.43 2.25 -32.92
CA HIS A 312 40.37 1.93 -31.95
C HIS A 312 40.99 1.23 -30.72
N PRO A 313 40.94 1.84 -29.53
CA PRO A 313 41.45 1.22 -28.33
C PRO A 313 40.65 -0.06 -28.03
N GLN A 314 41.36 -1.17 -27.91
CA GLN A 314 40.76 -2.45 -27.48
C GLN A 314 40.20 -2.32 -26.07
N LEU A 315 38.89 -2.55 -25.91
CA LEU A 315 38.25 -2.55 -24.61
C LEU A 315 38.40 -3.91 -23.95
N LEU A 316 38.66 -3.90 -22.66
CA LEU A 316 38.74 -5.08 -21.80
C LEU A 316 37.61 -5.06 -20.77
N ALA A 317 36.94 -6.19 -20.59
CA ALA A 317 35.94 -6.36 -19.56
C ALA A 317 36.58 -6.63 -18.20
N ARG A 318 36.35 -5.77 -17.23
CA ARG A 318 36.80 -5.91 -15.85
C ARG A 318 35.63 -6.17 -14.94
N GLN A 319 35.65 -7.28 -14.20
CA GLN A 319 34.62 -7.59 -13.23
C GLN A 319 34.83 -6.76 -11.95
N VAL A 320 33.74 -6.09 -11.52
CA VAL A 320 33.74 -5.23 -10.34
C VAL A 320 32.56 -5.62 -9.45
N PHE A 321 32.83 -5.74 -8.15
CA PHE A 321 31.76 -5.93 -7.16
C PHE A 321 31.02 -4.63 -6.92
N VAL A 322 29.69 -4.74 -6.85
CA VAL A 322 28.80 -3.60 -6.62
C VAL A 322 27.85 -3.88 -5.46
N THR A 323 27.46 -2.83 -4.77
CA THR A 323 26.36 -2.89 -3.80
C THR A 323 25.14 -2.30 -4.45
N THR A 324 24.12 -3.13 -4.65
CA THR A 324 22.84 -2.74 -5.23
C THR A 324 21.94 -2.12 -4.15
N GLY A 325 21.11 -1.17 -4.55
CA GLY A 325 20.09 -0.52 -3.71
C GLY A 325 18.66 -0.85 -4.17
N ALA A 326 17.79 0.15 -4.10
CA ALA A 326 16.40 0.02 -4.56
C ALA A 326 16.31 -0.24 -6.06
N THR A 327 15.24 -0.90 -6.49
CA THR A 327 14.90 -1.13 -7.88
C THR A 327 13.71 -0.25 -8.29
N ARG A 328 13.67 0.19 -9.55
CA ARG A 328 12.56 0.92 -10.13
C ARG A 328 12.36 0.47 -11.57
N GLY A 329 11.30 -0.28 -11.83
CA GLY A 329 11.09 -0.91 -13.14
C GLY A 329 12.28 -1.78 -13.53
N ASP A 330 12.87 -1.52 -14.71
CA ASP A 330 14.03 -2.25 -15.21
C ASP A 330 15.37 -1.74 -14.65
N GLN A 331 15.35 -0.73 -13.77
CA GLN A 331 16.54 -0.07 -13.25
C GLN A 331 16.86 -0.45 -11.80
N VAL A 332 18.14 -0.49 -11.47
CA VAL A 332 18.66 -0.73 -10.12
C VAL A 332 19.61 0.39 -9.74
N ALA A 333 19.46 0.92 -8.54
CA ALA A 333 20.40 1.87 -7.96
C ALA A 333 21.68 1.16 -7.54
N ILE A 334 22.82 1.75 -7.83
CA ILE A 334 24.14 1.27 -7.36
C ILE A 334 24.60 2.21 -6.26
N LEU A 335 24.79 1.65 -5.06
CA LEU A 335 25.20 2.39 -3.87
C LEU A 335 26.70 2.52 -3.74
N LYS A 336 27.46 1.47 -4.17
CA LYS A 336 28.91 1.42 -4.11
C LYS A 336 29.48 0.58 -5.25
N GLY A 337 30.71 0.87 -5.64
CA GLY A 337 31.50 0.04 -6.57
C GLY A 337 31.62 0.60 -7.99
N LEU A 338 30.89 1.66 -8.33
CA LEU A 338 30.96 2.30 -9.64
C LEU A 338 31.04 3.81 -9.54
N SER A 339 31.50 4.43 -10.61
CA SER A 339 31.51 5.89 -10.81
C SER A 339 30.66 6.28 -12.02
N GLU A 340 30.15 7.51 -12.00
CA GLU A 340 29.40 8.08 -13.13
C GLU A 340 30.24 8.09 -14.42
N GLY A 341 29.62 7.79 -15.55
CA GLY A 341 30.25 7.78 -16.86
C GLY A 341 31.00 6.49 -17.23
N GLN A 342 31.15 5.53 -16.31
CA GLN A 342 31.75 4.23 -16.63
C GLN A 342 30.88 3.46 -17.62
N LEU A 343 31.52 2.79 -18.60
CA LEU A 343 30.84 1.97 -19.59
C LEU A 343 30.64 0.55 -19.02
N ILE A 344 29.40 0.12 -18.91
CA ILE A 344 28.99 -1.13 -18.25
C ILE A 344 28.32 -2.06 -19.26
N VAL A 345 28.68 -3.34 -19.25
CA VAL A 345 28.08 -4.37 -20.10
C VAL A 345 26.64 -4.65 -19.62
N THR A 346 25.70 -4.59 -20.56
CA THR A 346 24.28 -4.84 -20.29
C THR A 346 23.76 -6.18 -20.83
N SER A 347 24.48 -6.75 -21.82
CA SER A 347 24.18 -8.08 -22.35
C SER A 347 25.46 -8.75 -22.86
N GLY A 348 25.50 -10.09 -22.85
CA GLY A 348 26.66 -10.88 -23.24
C GLY A 348 27.63 -11.22 -22.11
N GLN A 349 27.36 -10.80 -20.87
CA GLN A 349 28.23 -10.98 -19.69
C GLN A 349 28.54 -12.44 -19.36
N LEU A 350 27.66 -13.39 -19.70
CA LEU A 350 27.89 -14.83 -19.46
C LEU A 350 29.08 -15.41 -20.24
N LYS A 351 29.50 -14.76 -21.30
CA LYS A 351 30.67 -15.16 -22.14
C LYS A 351 31.96 -14.50 -21.68
N LEU A 352 31.87 -13.55 -20.72
CA LEU A 352 33.00 -12.75 -20.30
C LEU A 352 33.72 -13.37 -19.10
N LYS A 353 35.03 -13.22 -19.12
CA LYS A 353 35.92 -13.41 -17.97
C LYS A 353 36.66 -12.11 -17.69
N ASN A 354 37.19 -11.95 -16.49
CA ASN A 354 38.02 -10.78 -16.19
C ASN A 354 39.21 -10.66 -17.17
N GLY A 355 39.34 -9.52 -17.84
CA GLY A 355 40.35 -9.27 -18.87
C GLY A 355 39.94 -9.74 -20.29
N SER A 356 38.75 -10.21 -20.54
CA SER A 356 38.27 -10.58 -21.88
C SER A 356 38.23 -9.36 -22.79
N PRO A 357 38.79 -9.45 -24.03
CA PRO A 357 38.62 -8.39 -25.02
C PRO A 357 37.20 -8.35 -25.53
N VAL A 358 36.64 -7.15 -25.71
CA VAL A 358 35.27 -6.95 -26.13
C VAL A 358 35.13 -5.94 -27.26
N VAL A 359 34.08 -6.12 -28.07
CA VAL A 359 33.58 -5.15 -29.05
C VAL A 359 32.15 -4.77 -28.64
N VAL A 360 31.91 -3.47 -28.57
CA VAL A 360 30.57 -2.97 -28.18
C VAL A 360 29.73 -2.85 -29.47
N ASP A 361 28.59 -3.53 -29.43
CA ASP A 361 27.55 -3.42 -30.47
C ASP A 361 26.21 -3.14 -29.77
N ASN A 362 25.71 -1.92 -29.94
CA ASN A 362 24.50 -1.42 -29.29
C ASN A 362 23.29 -1.41 -30.23
N THR A 363 23.32 -2.21 -31.32
CA THR A 363 22.20 -2.31 -32.27
C THR A 363 20.91 -2.78 -31.59
N VAL A 364 21.02 -3.70 -30.63
CA VAL A 364 19.90 -4.19 -29.81
C VAL A 364 20.27 -4.04 -28.34
N GLN A 365 19.61 -3.14 -27.64
CA GLN A 365 19.83 -2.94 -26.21
C GLN A 365 18.72 -3.59 -25.37
N PRO A 366 19.05 -4.13 -24.19
CA PRO A 366 18.04 -4.57 -23.23
C PRO A 366 17.16 -3.41 -22.75
N ALA A 367 15.93 -3.73 -22.32
CA ALA A 367 15.01 -2.76 -21.76
C ALA A 367 15.65 -2.01 -20.56
N ASN A 368 15.40 -0.72 -20.50
CA ASN A 368 15.88 0.18 -19.44
C ASN A 368 14.80 1.21 -19.07
N ASN A 369 13.55 0.74 -18.95
CA ASN A 369 12.42 1.61 -18.64
C ASN A 369 12.24 1.71 -17.12
N PRO A 370 12.28 2.92 -16.52
CA PRO A 370 12.00 3.09 -15.09
C PRO A 370 10.53 2.82 -14.72
N ASN A 371 9.62 2.81 -15.68
CA ASN A 371 8.20 2.53 -15.49
C ASN A 371 7.70 1.59 -16.62
N PRO A 372 8.10 0.32 -16.62
CA PRO A 372 7.65 -0.63 -17.63
C PRO A 372 6.15 -0.86 -17.50
N THR A 373 5.43 -0.85 -18.60
CA THR A 373 4.05 -1.34 -18.65
C THR A 373 4.08 -2.86 -18.76
N PRO A 374 3.39 -3.61 -17.87
CA PRO A 374 3.26 -5.04 -18.00
C PRO A 374 2.67 -5.39 -19.38
N GLN A 375 3.33 -6.27 -20.11
CA GLN A 375 2.75 -6.86 -21.32
C GLN A 375 1.98 -8.09 -20.87
N GLU A 376 0.66 -7.98 -20.86
CA GLU A 376 -0.21 -9.14 -20.72
C GLU A 376 -0.22 -9.89 -22.06
N HIS A 377 0.26 -11.13 -22.05
CA HIS A 377 0.19 -12.07 -23.16
C HIS A 377 -0.99 -13.02 -22.95
#